data_0529ce39116e4517dc585f30e164f25e
#
_entry.id   0529ce39116e4517dc585f30e164f25e
#
_cell.length_a   1.000
_cell.length_b   1.000
_cell.length_c   1.000
_cell.angle_alpha   90.00
_cell.angle_beta   90.00
_cell.angle_gamma   90.00
#
_symmetry.space_group_name_H-M   'P 1'
#
loop_
_entity.id
_entity.type
_entity.pdbx_description
1 polymer ?
#
loop_
_entity_poly.entity_id
_entity_poly.type
_entity_poly.pdbx_seq_one_letter_code
_entity_poly.pdbx_strand_id
1 'polypeptide(L)'
;MPWKYSGRIIRVGKAWVDNDGTQYPAVWSNYSADEKAAIGLTWEDEVAAHDNRFYWGRNADGSLIPRSLTDVNEVDLDGKAILDIDGNQVVTLGLKSVAIAQAKLQAAGLLAPHDWQVIKATEVESYSVPSTVTTYRAAVRTASNSIGTAITNASDLAAFMALYDTPVDSDNKPTGNAPINDWPDAI
;
A
#
# COMPACT_ATOMS: atom_id res chain seq x y z
N MET A 1 -12.37 -7.82 -18.85
CA MET A 1 -11.70 -7.47 -20.13
C MET A 1 -12.77 -7.10 -21.13
N PRO A 2 -12.92 -5.83 -21.53
CA PRO A 2 -14.02 -5.43 -22.39
C PRO A 2 -13.59 -5.30 -23.85
N TRP A 3 -14.48 -5.74 -24.73
CA TRP A 3 -14.51 -5.28 -26.09
C TRP A 3 -15.03 -3.84 -26.12
N LYS A 4 -14.43 -2.99 -26.94
CA LYS A 4 -14.86 -1.60 -27.12
C LYS A 4 -15.17 -1.29 -28.59
N TYR A 5 -16.16 -0.41 -28.78
CA TYR A 5 -16.46 0.25 -30.05
C TYR A 5 -16.49 1.76 -29.81
N SER A 6 -15.63 2.50 -30.48
CA SER A 6 -15.52 3.97 -30.30
C SER A 6 -15.45 4.39 -28.81
N GLY A 7 -14.68 3.70 -27.99
CA GLY A 7 -14.53 3.96 -26.56
C GLY A 7 -15.65 3.41 -25.66
N ARG A 8 -16.80 2.97 -26.23
CA ARG A 8 -17.91 2.38 -25.49
C ARG A 8 -17.70 0.88 -25.25
N ILE A 9 -17.89 0.42 -24.02
CA ILE A 9 -17.81 -1.01 -23.68
C ILE A 9 -18.98 -1.77 -24.29
N ILE A 10 -18.67 -2.83 -25.04
CA ILE A 10 -19.63 -3.77 -25.63
C ILE A 10 -19.60 -5.08 -24.82
N ARG A 11 -20.75 -5.41 -24.24
CA ARG A 11 -20.85 -6.60 -23.35
C ARG A 11 -21.04 -7.86 -24.15
N VAL A 12 -20.19 -8.87 -23.90
CA VAL A 12 -20.31 -10.22 -24.48
C VAL A 12 -21.71 -10.79 -24.20
N GLY A 13 -22.31 -11.45 -25.20
CA GLY A 13 -23.64 -12.04 -25.09
C GLY A 13 -24.80 -11.04 -25.14
N LYS A 14 -24.55 -9.77 -25.48
CA LYS A 14 -25.57 -8.75 -25.69
C LYS A 14 -25.51 -8.22 -27.12
N ALA A 15 -26.68 -8.04 -27.73
CA ALA A 15 -26.78 -7.31 -29.00
C ALA A 15 -26.39 -5.84 -28.77
N TRP A 16 -25.83 -5.20 -29.78
CA TRP A 16 -25.47 -3.79 -29.74
C TRP A 16 -25.65 -3.12 -31.09
N VAL A 17 -25.61 -1.79 -31.12
CA VAL A 17 -25.78 -0.97 -32.30
C VAL A 17 -24.57 -0.06 -32.44
N ASP A 18 -24.03 0.07 -33.66
CA ASP A 18 -22.94 1.00 -33.94
C ASP A 18 -23.44 2.46 -34.09
N ASN A 19 -22.53 3.37 -34.41
CA ASN A 19 -22.89 4.80 -34.59
C ASN A 19 -23.71 5.08 -35.86
N ASP A 20 -23.71 4.15 -36.83
CA ASP A 20 -24.42 4.25 -38.09
C ASP A 20 -25.79 3.55 -38.03
N GLY A 21 -26.16 3.00 -36.88
CA GLY A 21 -27.45 2.35 -36.65
C GLY A 21 -27.46 0.87 -37.03
N THR A 22 -26.33 0.27 -37.42
CA THR A 22 -26.23 -1.15 -37.73
C THR A 22 -26.34 -1.99 -36.46
N GLN A 23 -27.23 -2.98 -36.47
CA GLN A 23 -27.45 -3.86 -35.34
C GLN A 23 -26.61 -5.12 -35.42
N TYR A 24 -25.91 -5.43 -34.38
CA TYR A 24 -25.12 -6.66 -34.23
C TYR A 24 -25.80 -7.57 -33.21
N PRO A 25 -26.03 -8.86 -33.58
CA PRO A 25 -26.72 -9.82 -32.70
C PRO A 25 -25.85 -10.19 -31.53
N ALA A 26 -26.39 -10.75 -30.44
CA ALA A 26 -25.67 -11.15 -29.23
C ALA A 26 -24.54 -12.17 -29.51
N VAL A 27 -24.62 -12.92 -30.62
CA VAL A 27 -23.61 -13.90 -31.04
C VAL A 27 -22.35 -13.31 -31.67
N TRP A 28 -22.25 -11.97 -31.80
CA TRP A 28 -21.04 -11.29 -32.30
C TRP A 28 -19.77 -11.72 -31.53
N SER A 29 -19.92 -12.14 -30.27
CA SER A 29 -18.81 -12.63 -29.47
C SER A 29 -18.10 -13.85 -30.08
N ASN A 30 -18.80 -14.62 -30.94
CA ASN A 30 -18.28 -15.80 -31.63
C ASN A 30 -17.60 -15.45 -32.97
N TYR A 31 -17.65 -14.19 -33.39
CA TYR A 31 -16.96 -13.74 -34.60
C TYR A 31 -15.45 -13.94 -34.44
N SER A 32 -14.77 -14.19 -35.56
CA SER A 32 -13.30 -14.24 -35.60
C SER A 32 -12.69 -12.89 -35.20
N ALA A 33 -11.39 -12.87 -34.97
CA ALA A 33 -10.67 -11.62 -34.68
C ALA A 33 -10.81 -10.60 -35.82
N ASP A 34 -10.71 -11.07 -37.07
CA ASP A 34 -10.82 -10.23 -38.26
C ASP A 34 -12.23 -9.66 -38.42
N GLU A 35 -13.26 -10.48 -38.21
CA GLU A 35 -14.65 -10.02 -38.27
C GLU A 35 -14.95 -8.99 -37.16
N LYS A 36 -14.42 -9.18 -35.97
CA LYS A 36 -14.55 -8.19 -34.88
C LYS A 36 -13.84 -6.88 -35.23
N ALA A 37 -12.65 -6.96 -35.79
CA ALA A 37 -11.91 -5.79 -36.24
C ALA A 37 -12.65 -5.06 -37.38
N ALA A 38 -13.25 -5.82 -38.36
CA ALA A 38 -14.01 -5.25 -39.46
C ALA A 38 -15.24 -4.45 -39.03
N ILE A 39 -15.87 -4.79 -37.89
CA ILE A 39 -16.99 -4.04 -37.33
C ILE A 39 -16.53 -3.01 -36.27
N GLY A 40 -15.23 -2.69 -36.23
CA GLY A 40 -14.64 -1.65 -35.36
C GLY A 40 -14.53 -2.00 -33.90
N LEU A 41 -14.63 -3.29 -33.56
CA LEU A 41 -14.39 -3.74 -32.19
C LEU A 41 -12.89 -3.86 -31.92
N THR A 42 -12.45 -3.24 -30.85
CA THR A 42 -11.10 -3.35 -30.31
C THR A 42 -11.13 -4.08 -28.97
N TRP A 43 -10.15 -4.96 -28.76
CA TRP A 43 -9.93 -5.55 -27.46
C TRP A 43 -8.99 -4.65 -26.65
N GLU A 44 -9.39 -4.28 -25.47
CA GLU A 44 -8.48 -3.64 -24.53
C GLU A 44 -8.24 -4.58 -23.37
N ASP A 45 -6.97 -4.87 -23.11
CA ASP A 45 -6.60 -5.57 -21.89
C ASP A 45 -6.95 -4.71 -20.68
N GLU A 46 -7.51 -5.32 -19.66
CA GLU A 46 -7.75 -4.64 -18.40
C GLU A 46 -6.40 -4.21 -17.84
N VAL A 47 -6.23 -2.92 -17.64
CA VAL A 47 -5.04 -2.41 -16.98
C VAL A 47 -4.98 -3.03 -15.60
N ALA A 48 -3.96 -3.83 -15.33
CA ALA A 48 -3.80 -4.49 -14.05
C ALA A 48 -3.88 -3.46 -12.92
N ALA A 49 -4.63 -3.78 -11.86
CA ALA A 49 -4.70 -2.93 -10.69
C ALA A 49 -3.27 -2.71 -10.14
N HIS A 50 -3.03 -1.54 -9.59
CA HIS A 50 -1.79 -1.24 -8.90
C HIS A 50 -2.07 -1.07 -7.40
N ASP A 51 -1.05 -1.27 -6.58
CA ASP A 51 -1.16 -1.08 -5.15
C ASP A 51 -0.97 0.42 -4.80
N ASN A 52 -2.05 1.08 -4.42
CA ASN A 52 -2.06 2.50 -4.05
C ASN A 52 -1.20 2.84 -2.83
N ARG A 53 -0.76 1.83 -2.07
CA ARG A 53 0.20 2.05 -0.97
C ARG A 53 1.56 2.50 -1.52
N PHE A 54 1.96 2.01 -2.70
CA PHE A 54 3.30 2.18 -3.27
C PHE A 54 3.34 2.99 -4.56
N TYR A 55 2.21 3.15 -5.23
CA TYR A 55 2.13 3.82 -6.53
C TYR A 55 1.01 4.85 -6.55
N TRP A 56 1.25 5.96 -7.21
CA TRP A 56 0.25 7.00 -7.43
C TRP A 56 -0.75 6.65 -8.53
N GLY A 57 -0.34 5.82 -9.49
CA GLY A 57 -1.12 5.48 -10.67
C GLY A 57 -0.23 4.94 -11.79
N ARG A 58 -0.66 5.21 -13.03
CA ARG A 58 0.08 4.82 -14.24
C ARG A 58 0.24 6.00 -15.18
N ASN A 59 1.36 6.00 -15.89
CA ASN A 59 1.59 6.85 -17.04
C ASN A 59 0.74 6.42 -18.23
N ALA A 60 0.71 7.24 -19.29
CA ALA A 60 -0.01 6.94 -20.52
C ALA A 60 0.52 5.67 -21.24
N ASP A 61 1.79 5.32 -21.04
CA ASP A 61 2.42 4.11 -21.56
C ASP A 61 2.15 2.85 -20.72
N GLY A 62 1.36 2.98 -19.63
CA GLY A 62 1.02 1.89 -18.72
C GLY A 62 2.05 1.63 -17.61
N SER A 63 3.20 2.30 -17.60
CA SER A 63 4.19 2.19 -16.53
C SER A 63 3.65 2.73 -15.20
N LEU A 64 4.06 2.14 -14.08
CA LEU A 64 3.64 2.56 -12.75
C LEU A 64 4.38 3.83 -12.32
N ILE A 65 3.68 4.76 -11.67
CA ILE A 65 4.24 5.97 -11.07
C ILE A 65 4.54 5.69 -9.60
N PRO A 66 5.81 5.45 -9.22
CA PRO A 66 6.15 5.08 -7.85
C PRO A 66 6.01 6.29 -6.91
N ARG A 67 5.62 6.01 -5.65
CA ARG A 67 5.71 6.97 -4.56
C ARG A 67 7.16 7.06 -4.08
N SER A 68 7.57 8.26 -3.64
CA SER A 68 8.91 8.45 -3.08
C SER A 68 9.11 7.64 -1.79
N LEU A 69 10.26 7.01 -1.63
CA LEU A 69 10.67 6.39 -0.37
C LEU A 69 11.09 7.42 0.69
N THR A 70 11.67 8.53 0.24
CA THR A 70 12.15 9.60 1.10
C THR A 70 11.22 10.81 1.04
N ASP A 71 11.28 11.64 2.05
CA ASP A 71 10.54 12.89 2.10
C ASP A 71 10.97 13.83 0.97
N VAL A 72 10.00 14.54 0.40
CA VAL A 72 10.20 15.46 -0.72
C VAL A 72 9.80 16.85 -0.29
N ASN A 73 10.73 17.80 -0.37
CA ASN A 73 10.44 19.21 -0.19
C ASN A 73 9.67 19.74 -1.40
N GLU A 74 8.49 20.30 -1.16
CA GLU A 74 7.68 20.86 -2.23
C GLU A 74 8.23 22.17 -2.74
N VAL A 75 8.28 22.28 -4.08
CA VAL A 75 8.73 23.50 -4.76
C VAL A 75 7.71 23.93 -5.80
N ASP A 76 7.65 25.22 -6.10
CA ASP A 76 6.83 25.76 -7.16
C ASP A 76 7.45 25.51 -8.56
N LEU A 77 6.82 26.01 -9.61
CA LEU A 77 7.28 25.82 -10.99
C LEU A 77 8.65 26.47 -11.28
N ASP A 78 9.04 27.44 -10.45
CA ASP A 78 10.33 28.14 -10.54
C ASP A 78 11.40 27.49 -9.66
N GLY A 79 11.06 26.38 -8.98
CA GLY A 79 11.96 25.66 -8.08
C GLY A 79 12.13 26.31 -6.71
N LYS A 80 11.29 27.29 -6.35
CA LYS A 80 11.31 27.94 -5.05
C LYS A 80 10.52 27.13 -4.04
N ALA A 81 11.01 27.07 -2.79
CA ALA A 81 10.37 26.38 -1.68
C ALA A 81 8.93 26.85 -1.47
N ILE A 82 7.97 25.91 -1.40
CA ILE A 82 6.62 26.17 -0.96
C ILE A 82 6.62 26.15 0.56
N LEU A 83 6.16 27.23 1.18
CA LEU A 83 6.08 27.38 2.65
C LEU A 83 4.62 27.30 3.12
N ASP A 84 4.42 26.75 4.31
CA ASP A 84 3.13 26.79 4.99
C ASP A 84 2.85 28.18 5.59
N ILE A 85 1.70 28.32 6.30
CA ILE A 85 1.28 29.58 6.91
C ILE A 85 2.24 30.04 8.02
N ASP A 86 3.00 29.13 8.62
CA ASP A 86 3.96 29.41 9.68
C ASP A 86 5.38 29.63 9.13
N GLY A 87 5.55 29.60 7.81
CA GLY A 87 6.82 29.80 7.11
C GLY A 87 7.72 28.57 7.06
N ASN A 88 7.22 27.37 7.39
CA ASN A 88 7.99 26.14 7.28
C ASN A 88 7.87 25.55 5.87
N GLN A 89 8.94 24.89 5.43
CA GLN A 89 8.94 24.16 4.17
C GLN A 89 7.83 23.08 4.15
N VAL A 90 6.96 23.12 3.16
CA VAL A 90 5.99 22.06 2.92
C VAL A 90 6.72 20.81 2.45
N VAL A 91 6.48 19.69 3.12
CA VAL A 91 7.14 18.39 2.85
C VAL A 91 6.08 17.33 2.60
N THR A 92 6.15 16.67 1.45
CA THR A 92 5.41 15.43 1.22
C THR A 92 6.20 14.26 1.82
N LEU A 93 5.61 13.61 2.83
CA LEU A 93 6.28 12.50 3.51
C LEU A 93 6.45 11.29 2.57
N GLY A 94 7.66 10.76 2.57
CA GLY A 94 8.00 9.53 1.87
C GLY A 94 7.43 8.29 2.55
N LEU A 95 7.41 7.19 1.81
CA LEU A 95 6.87 5.91 2.30
C LEU A 95 7.56 5.44 3.59
N LYS A 96 8.87 5.66 3.73
CA LYS A 96 9.62 5.29 4.94
C LYS A 96 9.17 6.10 6.15
N SER A 97 9.05 7.41 6.03
CA SER A 97 8.63 8.28 7.13
C SER A 97 7.22 7.94 7.60
N VAL A 98 6.29 7.70 6.66
CA VAL A 98 4.92 7.27 6.96
C VAL A 98 4.91 5.92 7.68
N ALA A 99 5.66 4.93 7.18
CA ALA A 99 5.72 3.59 7.77
C ALA A 99 6.34 3.60 9.18
N ILE A 100 7.41 4.38 9.40
CA ILE A 100 8.02 4.54 10.72
C ILE A 100 7.03 5.18 11.71
N ALA A 101 6.32 6.22 11.29
CA ALA A 101 5.31 6.86 12.13
C ALA A 101 4.20 5.87 12.51
N GLN A 102 3.76 5.05 11.56
CA GLN A 102 2.75 4.03 11.79
C GLN A 102 3.25 2.91 12.75
N ALA A 103 4.47 2.44 12.58
CA ALA A 103 5.07 1.46 13.49
C ALA A 103 5.19 2.00 14.94
N LYS A 104 5.57 3.28 15.10
CA LYS A 104 5.60 3.94 16.42
C LYS A 104 4.20 4.04 17.04
N LEU A 105 3.19 4.38 16.23
CA LEU A 105 1.80 4.45 16.70
C LEU A 105 1.29 3.07 17.14
N GLN A 106 1.60 2.01 16.39
CA GLN A 106 1.27 0.63 16.76
C GLN A 106 1.96 0.23 18.08
N ALA A 107 3.26 0.50 18.21
CA ALA A 107 3.99 0.25 19.45
C ALA A 107 3.36 0.97 20.65
N ALA A 108 2.98 2.24 20.49
CA ALA A 108 2.30 2.99 21.54
C ALA A 108 0.95 2.34 21.90
N GLY A 109 0.17 1.90 20.92
CA GLY A 109 -1.09 1.18 21.13
C GLY A 109 -0.90 -0.13 21.91
N LEU A 110 0.17 -0.89 21.62
CA LEU A 110 0.50 -2.14 22.33
C LEU A 110 0.98 -1.89 23.76
N LEU A 111 1.63 -0.76 24.04
CA LEU A 111 2.14 -0.42 25.36
C LEU A 111 1.08 0.21 26.27
N ALA A 112 0.15 0.99 25.72
CA ALA A 112 -0.83 1.79 26.46
C ALA A 112 -1.68 0.97 27.47
N PRO A 113 -2.18 -0.24 27.17
CA PRO A 113 -2.98 -1.03 28.12
C PRO A 113 -2.24 -1.35 29.43
N HIS A 114 -0.91 -1.27 29.42
CA HIS A 114 -0.05 -1.63 30.55
C HIS A 114 0.64 -0.41 31.21
N ASP A 115 0.41 0.82 30.72
CA ASP A 115 1.07 2.03 31.27
C ASP A 115 0.65 2.32 32.69
N TRP A 116 -0.61 2.08 33.04
CA TRP A 116 -1.10 2.26 34.41
C TRP A 116 -0.33 1.44 35.46
N GLN A 117 0.18 0.26 35.07
CA GLN A 117 0.95 -0.62 35.99
C GLN A 117 2.32 0.00 36.30
N VAL A 118 2.93 0.65 35.31
CA VAL A 118 4.20 1.36 35.49
C VAL A 118 4.00 2.56 36.38
N ILE A 119 2.93 3.35 36.15
CA ILE A 119 2.59 4.50 36.98
C ILE A 119 2.29 4.06 38.40
N LYS A 120 1.46 3.03 38.59
CA LYS A 120 1.15 2.49 39.93
C LYS A 120 2.40 2.04 40.69
N ALA A 121 3.39 1.45 39.99
CA ALA A 121 4.65 1.04 40.64
C ALA A 121 5.52 2.20 41.10
N THR A 122 5.33 3.42 40.55
CA THR A 122 6.01 4.63 41.03
C THR A 122 5.29 5.31 42.19
N GLU A 123 3.97 5.11 42.32
CA GLU A 123 3.13 5.76 43.34
C GLU A 123 2.91 4.88 44.56
N VAL A 124 2.96 3.55 44.42
CA VAL A 124 2.65 2.57 45.49
C VAL A 124 3.86 1.70 45.75
N GLU A 125 4.58 1.99 46.83
CA GLU A 125 5.83 1.32 47.21
C GLU A 125 5.73 -0.23 47.30
N SER A 126 4.55 -0.76 47.67
CA SER A 126 4.30 -2.20 47.77
C SER A 126 3.92 -2.87 46.42
N TYR A 127 3.80 -2.11 45.36
CA TYR A 127 3.42 -2.64 44.03
C TYR A 127 4.62 -2.76 43.11
N SER A 128 4.81 -3.92 42.50
CA SER A 128 5.80 -4.15 41.44
C SER A 128 5.08 -4.46 40.12
N VAL A 129 5.62 -3.96 39.02
CA VAL A 129 5.12 -4.34 37.69
C VAL A 129 5.34 -5.85 37.49
N PRO A 130 4.31 -6.62 37.11
CA PRO A 130 4.48 -8.05 36.83
C PRO A 130 5.59 -8.31 35.80
N SER A 131 6.37 -9.36 35.99
CA SER A 131 7.50 -9.69 35.10
C SER A 131 7.03 -9.97 33.65
N THR A 132 5.86 -10.58 33.47
CA THR A 132 5.25 -10.80 32.15
C THR A 132 5.03 -9.48 31.43
N VAL A 133 4.51 -8.46 32.10
CA VAL A 133 4.30 -7.12 31.55
C VAL A 133 5.62 -6.44 31.21
N THR A 134 6.61 -6.53 32.09
CA THR A 134 7.94 -5.95 31.85
C THR A 134 8.60 -6.59 30.62
N THR A 135 8.53 -7.92 30.51
CA THR A 135 9.09 -8.67 29.38
C THR A 135 8.36 -8.31 28.07
N TYR A 136 7.01 -8.29 28.09
CA TYR A 136 6.21 -7.90 26.93
C TYR A 136 6.52 -6.47 26.46
N ARG A 137 6.57 -5.52 27.36
CA ARG A 137 6.90 -4.12 27.04
C ARG A 137 8.30 -3.96 26.45
N ALA A 138 9.28 -4.75 26.95
CA ALA A 138 10.61 -4.80 26.36
C ALA A 138 10.59 -5.38 24.94
N ALA A 139 9.86 -6.48 24.73
CA ALA A 139 9.69 -7.10 23.42
C ALA A 139 9.04 -6.16 22.39
N VAL A 140 7.97 -5.42 22.78
CA VAL A 140 7.33 -4.41 21.90
C VAL A 140 8.32 -3.32 21.48
N ARG A 141 9.15 -2.80 22.42
CA ARG A 141 10.15 -1.78 22.07
C ARG A 141 11.24 -2.33 21.15
N THR A 142 11.67 -3.57 21.37
CA THR A 142 12.64 -4.25 20.51
C THR A 142 12.06 -4.44 19.11
N ALA A 143 10.82 -4.95 18.98
CA ALA A 143 10.15 -5.11 17.70
C ALA A 143 10.00 -3.77 16.98
N SER A 144 9.57 -2.71 17.66
CA SER A 144 9.48 -1.36 17.09
C SER A 144 10.81 -0.87 16.49
N ASN A 145 11.91 -1.10 17.21
CA ASN A 145 13.26 -0.73 16.73
C ASN A 145 13.68 -1.58 15.52
N SER A 146 13.41 -2.89 15.55
CA SER A 146 13.73 -3.79 14.43
C SER A 146 12.94 -3.43 13.18
N ILE A 147 11.64 -3.18 13.31
CA ILE A 147 10.78 -2.71 12.21
C ILE A 147 11.29 -1.38 11.65
N GLY A 148 11.58 -0.41 12.51
CA GLY A 148 12.13 0.88 12.10
C GLY A 148 13.47 0.75 11.35
N THR A 149 14.34 -0.16 11.80
CA THR A 149 15.61 -0.45 11.13
C THR A 149 15.38 -1.10 9.77
N ALA A 150 14.49 -2.08 9.67
CA ALA A 150 14.16 -2.72 8.40
C ALA A 150 13.61 -1.71 7.37
N ILE A 151 12.70 -0.81 7.80
CA ILE A 151 12.17 0.26 6.95
C ILE A 151 13.30 1.18 6.48
N THR A 152 14.18 1.61 7.38
CA THR A 152 15.28 2.54 7.05
C THR A 152 16.25 1.92 6.05
N ASN A 153 16.57 0.64 6.21
CA ASN A 153 17.54 -0.09 5.40
C ASN A 153 17.01 -0.55 4.04
N ALA A 154 15.69 -0.47 3.77
CA ALA A 154 15.16 -0.78 2.45
C ALA A 154 15.83 0.13 1.39
N SER A 155 16.59 -0.45 0.46
CA SER A 155 17.40 0.29 -0.51
C SER A 155 16.57 0.94 -1.61
N ASP A 156 15.47 0.32 -1.98
CA ASP A 156 14.59 0.70 -3.08
C ASP A 156 13.14 0.31 -2.79
N LEU A 157 12.23 0.67 -3.70
CA LEU A 157 10.81 0.40 -3.55
C LEU A 157 10.50 -1.10 -3.45
N ALA A 158 11.20 -1.95 -4.19
CA ALA A 158 10.97 -3.39 -4.16
C ALA A 158 11.37 -3.97 -2.80
N ALA A 159 12.52 -3.58 -2.25
CA ALA A 159 12.95 -3.96 -0.90
C ALA A 159 11.99 -3.44 0.18
N PHE A 160 11.44 -2.23 -0.01
CA PHE A 160 10.42 -1.68 0.90
C PHE A 160 9.10 -2.46 0.83
N MET A 161 8.65 -2.80 -0.37
CA MET A 161 7.43 -3.61 -0.58
C MET A 161 7.56 -4.99 0.05
N ALA A 162 8.72 -5.61 -0.05
CA ALA A 162 9.00 -6.94 0.54
C ALA A 162 8.83 -6.97 2.07
N LEU A 163 8.88 -5.83 2.76
CA LEU A 163 8.60 -5.75 4.20
C LEU A 163 7.14 -6.06 4.54
N TYR A 164 6.24 -5.95 3.56
CA TYR A 164 4.80 -6.26 3.71
C TYR A 164 4.45 -7.70 3.35
N ASP A 165 5.41 -8.44 2.78
CA ASP A 165 5.18 -9.82 2.36
C ASP A 165 5.35 -10.76 3.56
N THR A 166 4.37 -11.63 3.73
CA THR A 166 4.46 -12.70 4.73
C THR A 166 5.47 -13.75 4.25
N PRO A 167 6.50 -14.09 5.05
CA PRO A 167 7.44 -15.12 4.68
C PRO A 167 6.75 -16.48 4.59
N VAL A 168 7.09 -17.26 3.57
CA VAL A 168 6.50 -18.57 3.32
C VAL A 168 7.59 -19.63 3.13
N ASP A 169 7.25 -20.89 3.41
CA ASP A 169 8.09 -22.05 3.12
C ASP A 169 7.98 -22.50 1.64
N SER A 170 8.65 -23.61 1.30
CA SER A 170 8.63 -24.20 -0.04
C SER A 170 7.23 -24.65 -0.49
N ASP A 171 6.29 -24.86 0.44
CA ASP A 171 4.91 -25.26 0.19
C ASP A 171 3.95 -24.05 0.17
N ASN A 172 4.49 -22.81 0.15
CA ASN A 172 3.76 -21.55 0.26
C ASN A 172 2.95 -21.39 1.56
N LYS A 173 3.38 -22.02 2.66
CA LYS A 173 2.77 -21.85 3.97
C LYS A 173 3.47 -20.71 4.75
N PRO A 174 2.71 -19.84 5.43
CA PRO A 174 3.30 -18.80 6.26
C PRO A 174 4.24 -19.37 7.33
N THR A 175 5.44 -18.82 7.44
CA THR A 175 6.45 -19.20 8.46
C THR A 175 6.64 -18.15 9.55
N GLY A 176 5.93 -17.00 9.45
CA GLY A 176 5.99 -15.90 10.41
C GLY A 176 5.12 -14.74 9.96
N ASN A 177 5.29 -13.60 10.61
CA ASN A 177 4.64 -12.35 10.24
C ASN A 177 5.44 -11.61 9.16
N ALA A 178 4.77 -10.74 8.39
CA ALA A 178 5.48 -9.80 7.53
C ALA A 178 6.44 -8.93 8.40
N PRO A 179 7.67 -8.63 7.94
CA PRO A 179 8.66 -7.89 8.72
C PRO A 179 8.15 -6.57 9.31
N ILE A 180 7.24 -5.89 8.63
CA ILE A 180 6.64 -4.63 9.09
C ILE A 180 5.58 -4.83 10.20
N ASN A 181 5.13 -6.06 10.42
CA ASN A 181 4.10 -6.45 11.40
C ASN A 181 4.59 -7.53 12.37
N ASP A 182 5.90 -7.66 12.54
CA ASP A 182 6.48 -8.67 13.44
C ASP A 182 6.50 -8.20 14.90
N TRP A 183 5.27 -8.12 15.45
CA TRP A 183 5.02 -7.75 16.84
C TRP A 183 4.93 -8.99 17.74
N PRO A 184 5.31 -8.87 19.02
CA PRO A 184 5.09 -9.95 19.99
C PRO A 184 3.60 -10.20 20.22
N ASP A 185 3.26 -11.45 20.56
CA ASP A 185 1.93 -11.84 20.96
C ASP A 185 1.45 -11.05 22.18
N ALA A 186 0.17 -10.69 22.21
CA ALA A 186 -0.43 -9.99 23.34
C ALA A 186 -0.48 -10.87 24.60
N ILE A 187 -0.41 -10.24 25.79
CA ILE A 187 -0.49 -10.87 27.11
C ILE A 187 -1.80 -10.56 27.82
#